data_2338fcedb8f03e179f7b27ac97a30449
#
_entry.id   2338fcedb8f03e179f7b27ac97a30449
#
_cell.length_a   1.000
_cell.length_b   1.000
_cell.length_c   1.000
_cell.angle_alpha   90.00
_cell.angle_beta   90.00
_cell.angle_gamma   90.00
#
_symmetry.space_group_name_H-M   'P 1'
#
loop_
_entity.id
_entity.type
_entity.pdbx_description
1 polymer ?
#
loop_
_entity_poly.entity_id
_entity_poly.type
_entity_poly.pdbx_seq_one_letter_code
_entity_poly.pdbx_strand_id
1 'polypeptide(L)'
;MVMNRRALLLALGSTLALGGCLRPSFRTDQLDATGTGSIAARYTLAAGDKLRVIVFGQDNLSNIYAVDGGGRIAMPLIGTVQVGGQTTAQAAKAIEAKLASGFVREPHVTVEVDAYRPFYILGEVTTSGQYPFVNGMTVETAVAIAAGFGPRAARDYAVLTRDAGGSLISGIVPMTYAVRPGDTIVIKERFF
;
A
#
# COMPACT_ATOMS: atom_id res chain seq x y z
N MET A 1 -21.15 70.23 28.95
CA MET A 1 -20.22 70.80 29.93
C MET A 1 -19.12 69.77 30.20
N VAL A 2 -17.88 70.21 29.96
CA VAL A 2 -16.58 69.63 30.30
C VAL A 2 -16.09 68.41 29.52
N MET A 3 -15.33 68.73 28.53
CA MET A 3 -14.31 67.95 27.84
C MET A 3 -13.17 67.63 28.84
N ASN A 4 -12.68 66.39 28.82
CA ASN A 4 -11.32 66.17 29.33
C ASN A 4 -10.49 65.36 28.30
N ARG A 5 -9.52 66.07 27.75
CA ARG A 5 -8.40 65.63 26.92
C ARG A 5 -7.34 64.98 27.82
N ARG A 6 -6.63 64.05 27.28
CA ARG A 6 -5.35 63.43 27.69
C ARG A 6 -5.52 61.90 27.79
N ALA A 7 -4.76 61.05 27.15
CA ALA A 7 -3.40 61.14 26.60
C ALA A 7 -3.22 60.11 25.51
N LEU A 8 -2.54 60.57 24.49
CA LEU A 8 -1.95 59.78 23.40
C LEU A 8 -0.71 59.06 23.97
N LEU A 9 -0.70 57.73 23.95
CA LEU A 9 0.53 56.98 24.16
C LEU A 9 0.65 55.92 23.04
N LEU A 10 1.59 56.22 22.14
CA LEU A 10 2.17 55.34 21.13
C LEU A 10 2.79 54.11 21.82
N ALA A 11 2.29 52.95 21.52
CA ALA A 11 3.00 51.69 21.73
C ALA A 11 3.36 51.10 20.36
N LEU A 12 4.56 51.38 19.89
CA LEU A 12 5.22 50.68 18.79
C LEU A 12 5.53 49.27 19.27
N GLY A 13 4.63 48.32 18.99
CA GLY A 13 4.87 46.89 19.22
C GLY A 13 5.65 46.32 18.03
N SER A 14 6.93 46.08 18.24
CA SER A 14 7.84 45.38 17.33
C SER A 14 7.32 43.94 17.09
N THR A 15 6.81 43.66 15.90
CA THR A 15 6.51 42.30 15.46
C THR A 15 7.79 41.61 15.04
N LEU A 16 8.39 40.83 15.92
CA LEU A 16 9.39 39.84 15.56
C LEU A 16 8.73 38.79 14.70
N ALA A 17 8.92 38.83 13.39
CA ALA A 17 8.63 37.73 12.51
C ALA A 17 9.61 36.60 12.77
N LEU A 18 9.21 35.61 13.60
CA LEU A 18 9.88 34.31 13.65
C LEU A 18 9.69 33.64 12.29
N GLY A 19 10.75 33.64 11.48
CA GLY A 19 10.88 32.82 10.30
C GLY A 19 10.82 31.35 10.71
N GLY A 20 9.60 30.80 10.77
CA GLY A 20 9.39 29.37 10.94
C GLY A 20 9.97 28.67 9.72
N CYS A 21 11.01 27.86 9.89
CA CYS A 21 11.47 26.91 8.89
C CYS A 21 10.26 26.09 8.44
N LEU A 22 9.80 26.31 7.21
CA LEU A 22 8.80 25.47 6.55
C LEU A 22 9.41 24.07 6.39
N ARG A 23 9.24 23.22 7.42
CA ARG A 23 9.38 21.78 7.25
C ARG A 23 8.28 21.36 6.29
N PRO A 24 8.58 20.59 5.22
CA PRO A 24 7.54 20.06 4.37
C PRO A 24 6.57 19.25 5.24
N SER A 25 5.36 19.73 5.38
CA SER A 25 4.30 18.98 6.05
C SER A 25 4.00 17.78 5.17
N PHE A 26 4.30 16.58 5.66
CA PHE A 26 3.97 15.34 4.99
C PHE A 26 2.43 15.24 4.91
N ARG A 27 1.87 15.43 3.72
CA ARG A 27 0.46 15.14 3.48
C ARG A 27 0.29 13.63 3.33
N THR A 28 0.14 12.95 4.46
CA THR A 28 -0.22 11.52 4.53
C THR A 28 -1.73 11.32 4.66
N ASP A 29 -2.51 12.38 4.60
CA ASP A 29 -3.94 12.41 4.92
C ASP A 29 -4.77 11.47 4.02
N GLN A 30 -4.25 11.12 2.86
CA GLN A 30 -4.89 10.18 1.92
C GLN A 30 -4.26 8.77 1.94
N LEU A 31 -3.04 8.65 2.42
CA LEU A 31 -2.38 7.38 2.68
C LEU A 31 -2.64 7.06 4.14
N ASP A 32 -3.51 6.11 4.42
CA ASP A 32 -3.93 5.73 5.79
C ASP A 32 -2.87 6.02 6.86
N ALA A 33 -3.16 6.92 7.79
CA ALA A 33 -2.30 7.29 8.92
C ALA A 33 -2.00 6.11 9.87
N THR A 34 -2.54 4.94 9.59
CA THR A 34 -2.39 3.72 10.38
C THR A 34 -1.37 2.75 9.74
N GLY A 35 -0.11 3.21 9.60
CA GLY A 35 1.01 2.33 9.25
C GLY A 35 1.35 1.26 10.29
N THR A 36 0.58 1.15 11.36
CA THR A 36 0.78 0.19 12.48
C THR A 36 -0.16 -1.02 12.46
N GLY A 37 -1.10 -1.10 11.50
CA GLY A 37 -1.96 -2.27 11.37
C GLY A 37 -1.25 -3.42 10.65
N SER A 38 -1.26 -4.62 11.23
CA SER A 38 -0.79 -5.84 10.56
C SER A 38 -1.35 -5.90 9.12
N ILE A 39 -0.47 -5.90 8.13
CA ILE A 39 -0.84 -5.96 6.71
C ILE A 39 -1.71 -7.21 6.44
N ALA A 40 -1.45 -8.30 7.14
CA ALA A 40 -2.19 -9.56 7.00
C ALA A 40 -3.69 -9.44 7.35
N ALA A 41 -4.05 -8.60 8.33
CA ALA A 41 -5.45 -8.46 8.76
C ALA A 41 -6.30 -7.57 7.84
N ARG A 42 -5.69 -6.77 6.97
CA ARG A 42 -6.37 -5.80 6.08
C ARG A 42 -6.04 -5.99 4.60
N TYR A 43 -5.25 -7.01 4.25
CA TYR A 43 -4.91 -7.24 2.87
C TYR A 43 -6.11 -7.78 2.09
N THR A 44 -6.39 -7.17 0.96
CA THR A 44 -7.37 -7.62 -0.02
C THR A 44 -6.67 -8.05 -1.30
N LEU A 45 -7.11 -9.18 -1.82
CA LEU A 45 -6.59 -9.76 -3.04
C LEU A 45 -6.79 -8.83 -4.23
N ALA A 46 -5.84 -8.80 -5.15
CA ALA A 46 -5.95 -8.02 -6.37
C ALA A 46 -5.22 -8.68 -7.55
N ALA A 47 -5.40 -8.11 -8.72
CA ALA A 47 -4.76 -8.57 -9.95
C ALA A 47 -3.23 -8.70 -9.78
N GLY A 48 -2.66 -9.80 -10.26
CA GLY A 48 -1.25 -10.12 -10.15
C GLY A 48 -0.85 -10.94 -8.93
N ASP A 49 -1.72 -11.10 -7.92
CA ASP A 49 -1.47 -12.01 -6.80
C ASP A 49 -1.54 -13.47 -7.27
N LYS A 50 -0.76 -14.35 -6.65
CA LYS A 50 -0.85 -15.80 -6.83
C LYS A 50 -1.41 -16.42 -5.56
N LEU A 51 -2.44 -17.21 -5.70
CA LEU A 51 -3.15 -17.84 -4.59
C LEU A 51 -2.92 -19.34 -4.62
N ARG A 52 -2.49 -19.89 -3.52
CA ARG A 52 -2.50 -21.32 -3.26
C ARG A 52 -3.89 -21.70 -2.73
N VAL A 53 -4.63 -22.46 -3.51
CA VAL A 53 -5.95 -22.98 -3.14
C VAL A 53 -5.81 -24.47 -2.86
N ILE A 54 -6.25 -24.89 -1.70
CA ILE A 54 -6.29 -26.30 -1.29
C ILE A 54 -7.75 -26.68 -1.07
N VAL A 55 -8.22 -27.66 -1.81
CA VAL A 55 -9.57 -28.25 -1.67
C VAL A 55 -9.39 -29.63 -1.05
N PHE A 56 -9.83 -29.79 0.20
CA PHE A 56 -9.64 -31.03 0.93
C PHE A 56 -10.26 -32.24 0.20
N GLY A 57 -9.46 -33.29 0.03
CA GLY A 57 -9.87 -34.49 -0.69
C GLY A 57 -9.99 -34.34 -2.21
N GLN A 58 -9.54 -33.23 -2.79
CA GLN A 58 -9.60 -32.95 -4.23
C GLN A 58 -8.24 -32.40 -4.72
N ASP A 59 -7.25 -33.27 -4.91
CA ASP A 59 -5.90 -32.90 -5.30
C ASP A 59 -5.84 -32.27 -6.70
N ASN A 60 -6.71 -32.67 -7.61
CA ASN A 60 -6.83 -32.13 -8.95
C ASN A 60 -7.37 -30.69 -9.00
N LEU A 61 -7.99 -30.19 -7.94
CA LEU A 61 -8.45 -28.81 -7.77
C LEU A 61 -7.47 -27.97 -6.92
N SER A 62 -6.57 -28.63 -6.18
CA SER A 62 -5.60 -27.98 -5.31
C SER A 62 -4.38 -27.55 -6.13
N ASN A 63 -4.22 -26.24 -6.32
CA ASN A 63 -3.15 -25.68 -7.16
C ASN A 63 -2.88 -24.20 -6.84
N ILE A 64 -1.90 -23.61 -7.52
CA ILE A 64 -1.63 -22.19 -7.50
C ILE A 64 -2.39 -21.52 -8.66
N TYR A 65 -3.22 -20.54 -8.34
CA TYR A 65 -4.04 -19.78 -9.29
C TYR A 65 -3.62 -18.32 -9.29
N ALA A 66 -3.38 -17.75 -10.49
CA ALA A 66 -3.10 -16.33 -10.64
C ALA A 66 -4.41 -15.54 -10.71
N VAL A 67 -4.44 -14.39 -10.02
CA VAL A 67 -5.54 -13.44 -10.11
C VAL A 67 -5.38 -12.61 -11.38
N ASP A 68 -6.38 -12.68 -12.27
CA ASP A 68 -6.39 -11.95 -13.53
C ASP A 68 -6.63 -10.43 -13.36
N GLY A 69 -6.52 -9.67 -14.46
CA GLY A 69 -6.74 -8.22 -14.45
C GLY A 69 -8.17 -7.80 -14.05
N GLY A 70 -9.14 -8.70 -14.08
CA GLY A 70 -10.50 -8.49 -13.60
C GLY A 70 -10.72 -8.90 -12.14
N GLY A 71 -9.65 -9.29 -11.43
CA GLY A 71 -9.73 -9.74 -10.03
C GLY A 71 -10.34 -11.15 -9.88
N ARG A 72 -10.19 -12.02 -10.88
CA ARG A 72 -10.76 -13.37 -10.89
C ARG A 72 -9.68 -14.43 -10.99
N ILE A 73 -9.95 -15.61 -10.46
CA ILE A 73 -9.17 -16.81 -10.71
C ILE A 73 -9.98 -17.78 -11.59
N ALA A 74 -9.31 -18.55 -12.43
CA ALA A 74 -9.92 -19.60 -13.24
C ALA A 74 -9.61 -20.96 -12.63
N MET A 75 -10.63 -21.69 -12.19
CA MET A 75 -10.50 -23.01 -11.58
C MET A 75 -11.21 -24.07 -12.42
N PRO A 76 -10.66 -25.30 -12.50
CA PRO A 76 -11.37 -26.42 -13.12
C PRO A 76 -12.75 -26.62 -12.48
N LEU A 77 -13.69 -27.15 -13.24
CA LEU A 77 -15.08 -27.45 -12.90
C LEU A 77 -15.97 -26.21 -12.68
N ILE A 78 -15.52 -25.21 -11.89
CA ILE A 78 -16.34 -24.07 -11.48
C ILE A 78 -16.11 -22.80 -12.30
N GLY A 79 -15.13 -22.83 -13.23
CA GLY A 79 -14.81 -21.70 -14.09
C GLY A 79 -14.18 -20.53 -13.32
N THR A 80 -14.58 -19.30 -13.63
CA THR A 80 -14.02 -18.10 -13.01
C THR A 80 -14.69 -17.77 -11.69
N VAL A 81 -13.90 -17.43 -10.66
CA VAL A 81 -14.35 -16.99 -9.33
C VAL A 81 -13.82 -15.59 -9.06
N GLN A 82 -14.71 -14.66 -8.67
CA GLN A 82 -14.31 -13.31 -8.25
C GLN A 82 -13.63 -13.39 -6.88
N VAL A 83 -12.41 -12.88 -6.78
CA VAL A 83 -11.62 -12.85 -5.53
C VAL A 83 -11.02 -11.47 -5.25
N GLY A 84 -10.91 -10.62 -6.27
CA GLY A 84 -10.39 -9.26 -6.14
C GLY A 84 -11.23 -8.42 -5.19
N GLY A 85 -10.57 -7.65 -4.31
CA GLY A 85 -11.19 -6.88 -3.24
C GLY A 85 -11.59 -7.70 -2.01
N GLN A 86 -11.42 -9.04 -2.03
CA GLN A 86 -11.77 -9.94 -0.94
C GLN A 86 -10.54 -10.30 -0.11
N THR A 87 -10.75 -10.70 1.14
CA THR A 87 -9.73 -11.37 1.94
C THR A 87 -9.60 -12.84 1.52
N THR A 88 -8.52 -13.52 1.90
CA THR A 88 -8.34 -14.95 1.61
C THR A 88 -9.47 -15.81 2.19
N ALA A 89 -9.98 -15.46 3.38
CA ALA A 89 -11.10 -16.15 4.01
C ALA A 89 -12.43 -15.96 3.22
N GLN A 90 -12.67 -14.77 2.67
CA GLN A 90 -13.84 -14.52 1.82
C GLN A 90 -13.73 -15.24 0.48
N ALA A 91 -12.54 -15.25 -0.12
CA ALA A 91 -12.27 -15.98 -1.35
C ALA A 91 -12.48 -17.50 -1.16
N ALA A 92 -12.01 -18.06 -0.03
CA ALA A 92 -12.26 -19.47 0.31
C ALA A 92 -13.76 -19.79 0.33
N LYS A 93 -14.56 -18.98 1.03
CA LYS A 93 -16.03 -19.14 1.08
C LYS A 93 -16.68 -19.01 -0.30
N ALA A 94 -16.20 -18.09 -1.14
CA ALA A 94 -16.73 -17.93 -2.50
C ALA A 94 -16.45 -19.16 -3.38
N ILE A 95 -15.28 -19.77 -3.23
CA ILE A 95 -14.91 -21.02 -3.92
C ILE A 95 -15.74 -22.19 -3.38
N GLU A 96 -15.88 -22.35 -2.04
CA GLU A 96 -16.71 -23.36 -1.41
C GLU A 96 -18.14 -23.32 -1.92
N ALA A 97 -18.76 -22.15 -1.95
CA ALA A 97 -20.12 -21.97 -2.43
C ALA A 97 -20.29 -22.42 -3.89
N LYS A 98 -19.31 -22.12 -4.77
CA LYS A 98 -19.34 -22.56 -6.15
C LYS A 98 -19.14 -24.08 -6.30
N LEU A 99 -18.23 -24.66 -5.52
CA LEU A 99 -18.00 -26.11 -5.54
C LEU A 99 -19.21 -26.88 -5.01
N ALA A 100 -19.88 -26.38 -3.97
CA ALA A 100 -21.09 -26.99 -3.39
C ALA A 100 -22.27 -26.96 -4.34
N SER A 101 -22.30 -26.12 -5.38
CA SER A 101 -23.41 -25.99 -6.32
C SER A 101 -23.54 -27.16 -7.34
N GLY A 102 -23.00 -28.32 -7.01
CA GLY A 102 -23.19 -29.56 -7.80
C GLY A 102 -21.89 -30.26 -8.20
N PHE A 103 -20.73 -29.79 -7.74
CA PHE A 103 -19.45 -30.38 -8.12
C PHE A 103 -18.81 -31.19 -6.99
N VAL A 104 -18.85 -30.68 -5.74
CA VAL A 104 -18.26 -31.36 -4.59
C VAL A 104 -19.24 -31.31 -3.42
N ARG A 105 -19.43 -32.45 -2.74
CA ARG A 105 -20.25 -32.53 -1.54
C ARG A 105 -19.42 -32.01 -0.34
N GLU A 106 -19.94 -31.01 0.39
CA GLU A 106 -19.32 -30.43 1.57
C GLU A 106 -17.83 -30.00 1.33
N PRO A 107 -17.58 -29.11 0.38
CA PRO A 107 -16.20 -28.72 0.09
C PRO A 107 -15.59 -27.90 1.26
N HIS A 108 -14.36 -28.23 1.63
CA HIS A 108 -13.55 -27.45 2.56
C HIS A 108 -12.37 -26.85 1.79
N VAL A 109 -12.31 -25.53 1.73
CA VAL A 109 -11.30 -24.80 0.94
C VAL A 109 -10.44 -23.91 1.83
N THR A 110 -9.13 -24.02 1.66
CA THR A 110 -8.16 -23.09 2.22
C THR A 110 -7.55 -22.26 1.11
N VAL A 111 -7.47 -20.94 1.31
CA VAL A 111 -6.82 -20.00 0.39
C VAL A 111 -5.73 -19.25 1.11
N GLU A 112 -4.52 -19.32 0.58
CA GLU A 112 -3.36 -18.58 1.05
C GLU A 112 -2.75 -17.78 -0.10
N VAL A 113 -2.05 -16.67 0.22
CA VAL A 113 -1.28 -15.95 -0.79
C VAL A 113 0.07 -16.66 -0.95
N ASP A 114 0.29 -17.26 -2.10
CA ASP A 114 1.56 -17.90 -2.48
C ASP A 114 2.61 -16.85 -2.84
N ALA A 115 2.21 -15.87 -3.66
CA ALA A 115 3.05 -14.72 -3.99
C ALA A 115 2.19 -13.46 -4.15
N TYR A 116 2.61 -12.40 -3.50
CA TYR A 116 1.99 -11.09 -3.67
C TYR A 116 2.43 -10.46 -4.99
N ARG A 117 1.58 -9.59 -5.54
CA ARG A 117 2.00 -8.74 -6.65
C ARG A 117 3.22 -7.90 -6.25
N PRO A 118 4.15 -7.65 -7.17
CA PRO A 118 5.39 -6.93 -6.87
C PRO A 118 5.12 -5.46 -6.51
N PHE A 119 6.12 -4.81 -5.92
CA PHE A 119 6.20 -3.35 -5.84
C PHE A 119 7.23 -2.82 -6.84
N TYR A 120 7.20 -1.50 -7.06
CA TYR A 120 8.10 -0.82 -8.00
C TYR A 120 8.88 0.25 -7.26
N ILE A 121 10.17 0.40 -7.58
CA ILE A 121 11.00 1.46 -7.05
C ILE A 121 11.77 2.16 -8.17
N LEU A 122 11.75 3.47 -8.16
CA LEU A 122 12.29 4.35 -9.20
C LEU A 122 13.06 5.53 -8.59
N GLY A 123 13.79 6.27 -9.43
CA GLY A 123 14.51 7.49 -9.05
C GLY A 123 15.92 7.20 -8.54
N GLU A 124 16.37 7.94 -7.53
CA GLU A 124 17.74 7.88 -7.01
C GLU A 124 17.97 6.67 -6.09
N VAL A 125 17.86 5.48 -6.67
CA VAL A 125 18.30 4.19 -6.11
C VAL A 125 19.33 3.55 -7.03
N THR A 126 20.14 2.65 -6.50
CA THR A 126 21.20 2.00 -7.27
C THR A 126 20.61 1.18 -8.42
N THR A 127 19.54 0.44 -8.18
CA THR A 127 18.88 -0.39 -9.19
C THR A 127 17.37 -0.15 -9.15
N SER A 128 16.87 0.67 -10.08
CA SER A 128 15.43 0.86 -10.27
C SER A 128 14.80 -0.39 -10.89
N GLY A 129 13.57 -0.72 -10.52
CA GLY A 129 12.88 -1.87 -11.09
C GLY A 129 11.69 -2.36 -10.32
N GLN A 130 11.27 -3.56 -10.67
CA GLN A 130 10.20 -4.31 -10.06
C GLN A 130 10.79 -5.37 -9.11
N TYR A 131 10.26 -5.45 -7.89
CA TYR A 131 10.76 -6.37 -6.87
C TYR A 131 9.62 -7.15 -6.19
N PRO A 132 9.88 -8.38 -5.75
CA PRO A 132 8.91 -9.15 -4.99
C PRO A 132 8.62 -8.47 -3.65
N PHE A 133 7.34 -8.44 -3.29
CA PHE A 133 6.90 -7.88 -2.01
C PHE A 133 7.12 -8.90 -0.88
N VAL A 134 7.57 -8.41 0.27
CA VAL A 134 7.71 -9.18 1.52
C VAL A 134 6.90 -8.51 2.62
N ASN A 135 6.15 -9.30 3.39
CA ASN A 135 5.34 -8.78 4.49
C ASN A 135 6.19 -8.01 5.53
N GLY A 136 5.67 -6.88 5.97
CA GLY A 136 6.32 -6.04 6.98
C GLY A 136 7.39 -5.10 6.44
N MET A 137 7.61 -5.05 5.12
CA MET A 137 8.60 -4.15 4.54
C MET A 137 8.18 -2.68 4.64
N THR A 138 9.19 -1.82 4.77
CA THR A 138 9.08 -0.36 4.75
C THR A 138 9.73 0.21 3.49
N VAL A 139 9.58 1.52 3.25
CA VAL A 139 10.28 2.20 2.17
C VAL A 139 11.80 2.03 2.29
N GLU A 140 12.35 2.06 3.50
CA GLU A 140 13.78 1.86 3.75
C GLU A 140 14.22 0.44 3.33
N THR A 141 13.47 -0.58 3.69
CA THR A 141 13.76 -1.97 3.26
C THR A 141 13.60 -2.14 1.75
N ALA A 142 12.65 -1.46 1.13
CA ALA A 142 12.50 -1.45 -0.33
C ALA A 142 13.73 -0.84 -1.03
N VAL A 143 14.27 0.25 -0.50
CA VAL A 143 15.52 0.85 -1.00
C VAL A 143 16.70 -0.11 -0.82
N ALA A 144 16.80 -0.80 0.33
CA ALA A 144 17.85 -1.78 0.56
C ALA A 144 17.80 -2.93 -0.47
N ILE A 145 16.61 -3.42 -0.80
CA ILE A 145 16.40 -4.45 -1.86
C ILE A 145 16.83 -3.92 -3.23
N ALA A 146 16.64 -2.62 -3.50
CA ALA A 146 17.09 -1.94 -4.72
C ALA A 146 18.59 -1.61 -4.74
N ALA A 147 19.39 -2.30 -3.92
CA ALA A 147 20.83 -2.12 -3.76
C ALA A 147 21.24 -0.76 -3.15
N GLY A 148 20.32 -0.10 -2.44
CA GLY A 148 20.57 1.12 -1.70
C GLY A 148 20.29 2.42 -2.46
N PHE A 149 20.57 3.53 -1.79
CA PHE A 149 20.38 4.86 -2.33
C PHE A 149 21.40 5.22 -3.40
N GLY A 150 20.96 5.95 -4.41
CA GLY A 150 21.85 6.65 -5.33
C GLY A 150 22.63 7.77 -4.63
N PRO A 151 23.71 8.28 -5.26
CA PRO A 151 24.60 9.27 -4.63
C PRO A 151 23.91 10.62 -4.34
N ARG A 152 22.86 10.96 -5.08
CA ARG A 152 22.10 12.22 -4.93
C ARG A 152 20.75 12.03 -4.25
N ALA A 153 20.46 10.88 -3.65
CA ALA A 153 19.17 10.57 -3.07
C ALA A 153 18.81 11.45 -1.86
N ALA A 154 17.55 11.86 -1.79
CA ALA A 154 16.92 12.29 -0.56
C ALA A 154 16.70 11.04 0.31
N ARG A 155 17.20 11.07 1.58
CA ARG A 155 17.22 9.87 2.45
C ARG A 155 16.21 9.92 3.59
N ASP A 156 15.42 10.96 3.67
CA ASP A 156 14.48 11.25 4.74
C ASP A 156 13.01 11.00 4.33
N TYR A 157 12.74 11.01 3.03
CA TYR A 157 11.39 10.79 2.49
C TYR A 157 11.40 10.12 1.11
N ALA A 158 10.26 9.58 0.74
CA ALA A 158 9.96 9.09 -0.61
C ALA A 158 8.58 9.61 -1.07
N VAL A 159 8.34 9.58 -2.38
CA VAL A 159 6.98 9.71 -2.92
C VAL A 159 6.44 8.31 -3.16
N LEU A 160 5.32 7.98 -2.54
CA LEU A 160 4.65 6.69 -2.68
C LEU A 160 3.34 6.89 -3.42
N THR A 161 3.11 6.07 -4.44
CA THR A 161 1.84 5.99 -5.16
C THR A 161 1.23 4.61 -4.94
N ARG A 162 -0.04 4.58 -4.56
CA ARG A 162 -0.81 3.37 -4.23
C ARG A 162 -2.12 3.36 -4.99
N ASP A 163 -2.53 2.20 -5.48
CA ASP A 163 -3.89 1.98 -5.95
C ASP A 163 -4.83 1.67 -4.76
N ALA A 164 -5.82 2.53 -4.59
CA ALA A 164 -6.86 2.39 -3.58
C ALA A 164 -8.21 2.10 -4.24
N GLY A 165 -8.35 0.89 -4.78
CA GLY A 165 -9.60 0.44 -5.41
C GLY A 165 -9.91 1.09 -6.75
N GLY A 166 -8.89 1.30 -7.61
CA GLY A 166 -9.00 1.90 -8.93
C GLY A 166 -8.71 3.41 -8.98
N SER A 167 -8.43 4.02 -7.83
CA SER A 167 -7.95 5.40 -7.74
C SER A 167 -6.50 5.43 -7.27
N LEU A 168 -5.63 6.12 -8.02
CA LEU A 168 -4.23 6.29 -7.63
C LEU A 168 -4.11 7.43 -6.61
N ILE A 169 -3.60 7.09 -5.42
CA ILE A 169 -3.28 8.05 -4.37
C ILE A 169 -1.76 8.18 -4.29
N SER A 170 -1.25 9.42 -4.32
CA SER A 170 0.16 9.70 -4.22
C SER A 170 0.45 10.67 -3.09
N GLY A 171 1.51 10.42 -2.33
CA GLY A 171 1.91 11.28 -1.21
C GLY A 171 3.37 11.12 -0.83
N ILE A 172 3.88 12.10 -0.07
CA ILE A 172 5.22 12.05 0.52
C ILE A 172 5.13 11.27 1.83
N VAL A 173 6.00 10.28 1.98
CA VAL A 173 6.03 9.38 3.13
C VAL A 173 7.44 9.31 3.74
N PRO A 174 7.57 9.08 5.06
CA PRO A 174 8.86 8.83 5.68
C PRO A 174 9.41 7.45 5.29
N MET A 175 10.70 7.22 5.49
CA MET A 175 11.35 5.94 5.16
C MET A 175 10.80 4.76 5.97
N THR A 176 10.26 5.00 7.14
CA THR A 176 9.62 3.98 8.00
C THR A 176 8.21 3.60 7.57
N TYR A 177 7.67 4.25 6.52
CA TYR A 177 6.31 3.99 6.06
C TYR A 177 6.17 2.57 5.48
N ALA A 178 5.09 1.89 5.83
CA ALA A 178 4.82 0.53 5.37
C ALA A 178 4.45 0.48 3.89
N VAL A 179 5.19 -0.31 3.13
CA VAL A 179 4.92 -0.59 1.71
C VAL A 179 3.87 -1.69 1.61
N ARG A 180 3.02 -1.61 0.59
CA ARG A 180 2.03 -2.65 0.26
C ARG A 180 2.30 -3.23 -1.13
N PRO A 181 1.80 -4.44 -1.43
CA PRO A 181 1.88 -5.00 -2.77
C PRO A 181 1.27 -4.06 -3.81
N GLY A 182 1.99 -3.84 -4.91
CA GLY A 182 1.57 -2.94 -5.99
C GLY A 182 1.94 -1.47 -5.81
N ASP A 183 2.56 -1.08 -4.69
CA ASP A 183 3.01 0.29 -4.50
C ASP A 183 4.12 0.67 -5.49
N THR A 184 4.13 1.92 -5.90
CA THR A 184 5.24 2.53 -6.64
C THR A 184 5.93 3.56 -5.74
N ILE A 185 7.23 3.39 -5.52
CA ILE A 185 8.06 4.23 -4.67
C ILE A 185 9.01 5.01 -5.56
N VAL A 186 9.09 6.32 -5.36
CA VAL A 186 10.03 7.19 -6.09
C VAL A 186 10.94 7.90 -5.08
N ILE A 187 12.22 7.58 -5.15
CA ILE A 187 13.25 8.28 -4.39
C ILE A 187 13.68 9.51 -5.17
N LYS A 188 13.45 10.68 -4.59
CA LYS A 188 13.79 11.96 -5.22
C LYS A 188 15.27 12.30 -5.05
N GLU A 189 15.76 13.16 -5.92
CA GLU A 189 17.04 13.83 -5.68
C GLU A 189 16.91 14.80 -4.52
N ARG A 190 17.98 14.94 -3.72
CA ARG A 190 18.09 16.00 -2.74
C ARG A 190 18.43 17.31 -3.46
N PHE A 191 17.66 18.35 -3.19
CA PHE A 191 18.06 19.71 -3.56
C PHE A 191 18.98 20.26 -2.46
N PHE A 192 20.05 20.91 -2.86
CA PHE A 192 21.03 21.55 -1.97
C PHE A 192 20.43 22.84 -1.36
#